data_b681d713fe89cb80073bc5901ec236af
#
_entry.id   b681d713fe89cb80073bc5901ec236af
#
_cell.length_a   1.000
_cell.length_b   1.000
_cell.length_c   1.000
_cell.angle_alpha   90.00
_cell.angle_beta   90.00
_cell.angle_gamma   90.00
#
_symmetry.space_group_name_H-M   'P 1'
#
loop_
_entity.id
_entity.type
_entity.pdbx_description
1 polymer ?
#
loop_
_entity_poly.entity_id
_entity_poly.type
_entity_poly.pdbx_seq_one_letter_code
_entity_poly.pdbx_strand_id
1 'polypeptide(L)'
;MILRVAIDHYVAWRRAHGARFITSARALYQFCKSVPEQVCCDAVTEEEVRRFLAGTGPLTRWRAGKYGALAGFYRYAISRGYAARSPLPAADEEPREPPSAPPYIYSREELRRLFEAIDISRRRAIRLDGDTFRILLLILYGAGMRTSEALNLSMRDVDLADAVLTVRNTKFYKSRLVPVASQLAGALLDYAERRSERPLPEGMESAFLANRDGTQVRKHNADHAFKRLLQTTGISRKDDGRRAPCLHSLRHTAAVHRLTSWYRDGADVQRRLPALSTYLGHANLDGTSVYLSMTPELLHEASVCFDRYVNGGEHA
;
A
#
# COMPACT_ATOMS: atom_id res chain seq x y z
N MET A 1 4.70 35.43 12.68
CA MET A 1 5.62 34.30 12.41
C MET A 1 5.75 34.09 10.92
N ILE A 2 6.98 34.00 10.39
CA ILE A 2 7.24 33.67 8.98
C ILE A 2 6.72 32.26 8.68
N LEU A 3 5.98 32.10 7.58
CA LEU A 3 5.33 30.84 7.18
C LEU A 3 6.28 29.65 7.13
N ARG A 4 7.46 29.84 6.53
CA ARG A 4 8.47 28.76 6.44
C ARG A 4 8.92 28.26 7.79
N VAL A 5 9.24 29.17 8.72
CA VAL A 5 9.66 28.82 10.07
C VAL A 5 8.56 28.12 10.84
N ALA A 6 7.31 28.59 10.69
CA ALA A 6 6.15 27.95 11.34
C ALA A 6 5.92 26.52 10.82
N ILE A 7 6.11 26.29 9.51
CA ILE A 7 6.00 24.95 8.91
C ILE A 7 7.13 24.04 9.41
N ASP A 8 8.37 24.54 9.54
CA ASP A 8 9.48 23.75 10.10
C ASP A 8 9.17 23.32 11.55
N HIS A 9 8.62 24.20 12.37
CA HIS A 9 8.16 23.86 13.73
C HIS A 9 7.06 22.79 13.71
N TYR A 10 6.07 22.93 12.82
CA TYR A 10 4.99 21.96 12.69
C TYR A 10 5.49 20.58 12.24
N VAL A 11 6.36 20.53 11.25
CA VAL A 11 6.96 19.28 10.75
C VAL A 11 7.77 18.61 11.86
N ALA A 12 8.59 19.37 12.59
CA ALA A 12 9.35 18.87 13.73
C ALA A 12 8.42 18.32 14.84
N TRP A 13 7.38 19.08 15.18
CA TRP A 13 6.37 18.67 16.15
C TRP A 13 5.68 17.37 15.74
N ARG A 14 5.23 17.24 14.48
CA ARG A 14 4.59 16.02 13.97
C ARG A 14 5.51 14.81 14.04
N ARG A 15 6.80 14.99 13.73
CA ARG A 15 7.81 13.92 13.78
C ARG A 15 8.12 13.51 15.21
N ALA A 16 8.25 14.44 16.13
CA ALA A 16 8.44 14.16 17.57
C ALA A 16 7.27 13.34 18.15
N HIS A 17 6.05 13.47 17.58
CA HIS A 17 4.88 12.67 17.96
C HIS A 17 4.74 11.38 17.14
N GLY A 18 5.83 10.86 16.58
CA GLY A 18 5.89 9.55 15.93
C GLY A 18 5.35 9.51 14.48
N ALA A 19 5.02 10.64 13.86
CA ALA A 19 4.59 10.65 12.48
C ALA A 19 5.80 10.75 11.52
N ARG A 20 5.91 9.87 10.52
CA ARG A 20 6.93 10.05 9.45
C ARG A 20 6.73 11.34 8.66
N PHE A 21 5.52 11.78 8.48
CA PHE A 21 5.07 13.06 7.93
C PHE A 21 5.80 13.51 6.64
N ILE A 22 6.11 12.57 5.74
CA ILE A 22 6.92 12.84 4.53
C ILE A 22 6.09 13.56 3.46
N THR A 23 4.95 12.98 3.09
CA THR A 23 4.10 13.49 1.97
C THR A 23 3.49 14.84 2.32
N SER A 24 2.92 14.97 3.52
CA SER A 24 2.35 16.24 3.99
C SER A 24 3.41 17.33 4.14
N ALA A 25 4.60 17.00 4.66
CA ALA A 25 5.72 17.94 4.71
C ALA A 25 6.12 18.41 3.32
N ARG A 26 6.21 17.50 2.33
CA ARG A 26 6.47 17.86 0.93
C ARG A 26 5.43 18.86 0.39
N ALA A 27 4.14 18.60 0.65
CA ALA A 27 3.07 19.50 0.22
C ALA A 27 3.20 20.90 0.86
N LEU A 28 3.50 20.96 2.16
CA LEU A 28 3.70 22.22 2.88
C LEU A 28 4.92 22.99 2.35
N TYR A 29 6.03 22.32 2.09
CA TYR A 29 7.20 22.96 1.51
C TYR A 29 7.01 23.40 0.05
N GLN A 30 6.18 22.69 -0.72
CA GLN A 30 5.78 23.15 -2.05
C GLN A 30 4.91 24.41 -1.96
N PHE A 31 4.02 24.49 -0.97
CA PHE A 31 3.24 25.69 -0.72
C PHE A 31 4.13 26.89 -0.39
N CYS A 32 5.13 26.75 0.49
CA CYS A 32 6.09 27.80 0.76
C CYS A 32 6.79 28.36 -0.50
N LYS A 33 7.01 27.51 -1.51
CA LYS A 33 7.63 27.93 -2.78
C LYS A 33 6.65 28.66 -3.71
N SER A 34 5.36 28.58 -3.46
CA SER A 34 4.32 29.21 -4.28
C SER A 34 3.85 30.57 -3.76
N VAL A 35 4.37 30.99 -2.61
CA VAL A 35 4.09 32.29 -1.96
C VAL A 35 5.41 33.04 -1.73
N PRO A 36 5.37 34.37 -1.44
CA PRO A 36 6.60 35.12 -1.14
C PRO A 36 7.41 34.54 0.03
N GLU A 37 8.74 34.56 -0.10
CA GLU A 37 9.64 33.88 0.83
C GLU A 37 9.53 34.36 2.28
N GLN A 38 9.26 35.65 2.50
CA GLN A 38 9.16 36.28 3.83
C GLN A 38 7.71 36.45 4.31
N VAL A 39 6.74 35.78 3.65
CA VAL A 39 5.34 35.91 4.02
C VAL A 39 5.09 35.41 5.45
N CYS A 40 4.32 36.16 6.25
CA CYS A 40 3.85 35.72 7.55
C CYS A 40 2.62 34.84 7.43
N CYS A 41 2.39 33.95 8.42
CA CYS A 41 1.24 33.04 8.40
C CYS A 41 -0.11 33.78 8.24
N ASP A 42 -0.29 34.94 8.85
CA ASP A 42 -1.51 35.77 8.77
C ASP A 42 -1.65 36.53 7.46
N ALA A 43 -0.57 36.72 6.72
CA ALA A 43 -0.57 37.47 5.45
C ALA A 43 -0.86 36.58 4.25
N VAL A 44 -0.90 35.26 4.43
CA VAL A 44 -1.30 34.33 3.38
C VAL A 44 -2.77 34.50 3.05
N THR A 45 -3.07 34.70 1.78
CA THR A 45 -4.44 34.93 1.29
C THR A 45 -5.11 33.63 0.87
N GLU A 46 -6.45 33.62 0.91
CA GLU A 46 -7.23 32.49 0.40
C GLU A 46 -6.97 32.26 -1.11
N GLU A 47 -6.73 33.30 -1.87
CA GLU A 47 -6.43 33.21 -3.31
C GLU A 47 -5.11 32.44 -3.56
N GLU A 48 -4.06 32.69 -2.76
CA GLU A 48 -2.81 31.95 -2.84
C GLU A 48 -3.01 30.46 -2.52
N VAL A 49 -3.83 30.16 -1.51
CA VAL A 49 -4.19 28.78 -1.18
C VAL A 49 -4.98 28.13 -2.32
N ARG A 50 -6.02 28.79 -2.86
CA ARG A 50 -6.81 28.28 -3.98
C ARG A 50 -5.94 28.03 -5.23
N ARG A 51 -5.01 28.93 -5.54
CA ARG A 51 -4.05 28.78 -6.64
C ARG A 51 -3.15 27.56 -6.44
N PHE A 52 -2.63 27.36 -5.24
CA PHE A 52 -1.80 26.17 -4.91
C PHE A 52 -2.61 24.86 -4.99
N LEU A 53 -3.86 24.86 -4.55
CA LEU A 53 -4.74 23.71 -4.59
C LEU A 53 -5.19 23.37 -6.02
N ALA A 54 -5.47 24.37 -6.86
CA ALA A 54 -6.06 24.18 -8.19
C ALA A 54 -5.25 23.22 -9.08
N GLY A 55 -3.93 23.41 -9.16
CA GLY A 55 -3.09 22.60 -10.07
C GLY A 55 -3.50 22.79 -11.55
N THR A 56 -2.88 22.05 -12.45
CA THR A 56 -3.10 22.14 -13.90
C THR A 56 -3.79 20.90 -14.50
N GLY A 57 -4.23 19.96 -13.68
CA GLY A 57 -4.77 18.66 -14.11
C GLY A 57 -6.13 18.32 -13.48
N PRO A 58 -6.66 17.14 -13.79
CA PRO A 58 -7.91 16.68 -13.21
C PRO A 58 -7.80 16.55 -11.68
N LEU A 59 -8.95 16.65 -11.01
CA LEU A 59 -9.04 16.48 -9.56
C LEU A 59 -8.46 15.12 -9.15
N THR A 60 -7.49 15.15 -8.27
CA THR A 60 -6.83 13.95 -7.75
C THR A 60 -6.82 13.96 -6.22
N ARG A 61 -6.65 12.79 -5.63
CA ARG A 61 -6.42 12.66 -4.18
C ARG A 61 -5.26 13.53 -3.65
N TRP A 62 -4.36 13.95 -4.54
CA TRP A 62 -3.29 14.85 -4.18
C TRP A 62 -3.79 16.23 -3.79
N ARG A 63 -4.87 16.73 -4.44
CA ARG A 63 -5.52 17.99 -4.03
C ARG A 63 -6.05 17.89 -2.60
N ALA A 64 -6.83 16.85 -2.29
CA ALA A 64 -7.33 16.63 -0.94
C ALA A 64 -6.18 16.42 0.07
N GLY A 65 -5.11 15.77 -0.34
CA GLY A 65 -3.88 15.63 0.44
C GLY A 65 -3.20 16.98 0.74
N LYS A 66 -3.12 17.88 -0.23
CA LYS A 66 -2.63 19.26 -0.04
C LYS A 66 -3.54 20.04 0.92
N TYR A 67 -4.85 20.01 0.69
CA TYR A 67 -5.83 20.66 1.57
C TYR A 67 -5.69 20.16 3.01
N GLY A 68 -5.70 18.85 3.23
CA GLY A 68 -5.55 18.25 4.55
C GLY A 68 -4.21 18.58 5.23
N ALA A 69 -3.12 18.71 4.46
CA ALA A 69 -1.83 19.13 4.99
C ALA A 69 -1.86 20.58 5.48
N LEU A 70 -2.43 21.50 4.68
CA LEU A 70 -2.61 22.91 5.03
C LEU A 70 -3.57 23.08 6.20
N ALA A 71 -4.72 22.40 6.19
CA ALA A 71 -5.70 22.45 7.28
C ALA A 71 -5.09 22.00 8.62
N GLY A 72 -4.30 20.90 8.59
CA GLY A 72 -3.57 20.46 9.76
C GLY A 72 -2.52 21.45 10.25
N PHE A 73 -1.80 22.08 9.33
CA PHE A 73 -0.82 23.12 9.65
C PHE A 73 -1.47 24.36 10.23
N TYR A 74 -2.51 24.94 9.60
CA TYR A 74 -3.14 26.15 10.10
C TYR A 74 -3.85 25.94 11.44
N ARG A 75 -4.41 24.75 11.69
CA ARG A 75 -4.92 24.42 13.03
C ARG A 75 -3.82 24.48 14.09
N TYR A 76 -2.64 23.97 13.79
CA TYR A 76 -1.46 24.09 14.67
C TYR A 76 -0.99 25.55 14.78
N ALA A 77 -0.89 26.29 13.67
CA ALA A 77 -0.45 27.68 13.67
C ALA A 77 -1.36 28.58 14.52
N ILE A 78 -2.67 28.38 14.42
CA ILE A 78 -3.66 29.10 15.26
C ILE A 78 -3.49 28.72 16.73
N SER A 79 -3.34 27.44 17.05
CA SER A 79 -3.14 26.99 18.46
C SER A 79 -1.86 27.51 19.09
N ARG A 80 -0.88 27.92 18.25
CA ARG A 80 0.39 28.50 18.69
C ARG A 80 0.46 30.02 18.61
N GLY A 81 -0.62 30.67 18.18
CA GLY A 81 -0.66 32.12 17.97
C GLY A 81 0.19 32.61 16.78
N TYR A 82 0.50 31.73 15.82
CA TYR A 82 1.25 32.07 14.60
C TYR A 82 0.33 32.62 13.50
N ALA A 83 -0.96 32.33 13.58
CA ALA A 83 -2.01 32.87 12.74
C ALA A 83 -3.29 33.07 13.54
N ALA A 84 -4.03 34.14 13.25
CA ALA A 84 -5.32 34.40 13.88
C ALA A 84 -6.45 33.58 13.25
N ARG A 85 -6.36 33.29 11.96
CA ARG A 85 -7.36 32.54 11.20
C ARG A 85 -6.72 31.66 10.12
N SER A 86 -7.50 30.73 9.61
CA SER A 86 -7.10 29.90 8.48
C SER A 86 -7.46 30.59 7.16
N PRO A 87 -6.56 30.67 6.18
CA PRO A 87 -6.84 31.17 4.85
C PRO A 87 -7.41 30.09 3.90
N LEU A 88 -7.77 28.91 4.41
CA LEU A 88 -8.31 27.85 3.58
C LEU A 88 -9.79 28.15 3.22
N PRO A 89 -10.20 27.82 1.99
CA PRO A 89 -11.61 27.79 1.64
C PRO A 89 -12.37 26.82 2.55
N ALA A 90 -13.66 27.02 2.71
CA ALA A 90 -14.49 26.12 3.50
C ALA A 90 -14.44 24.70 2.93
N ALA A 91 -14.50 23.69 3.81
CA ALA A 91 -14.32 22.29 3.39
C ALA A 91 -15.44 21.76 2.49
N ASP A 92 -16.63 22.33 2.59
CA ASP A 92 -17.80 22.06 1.73
C ASP A 92 -17.70 22.70 0.34
N GLU A 93 -16.90 23.75 0.17
CA GLU A 93 -16.58 24.35 -1.12
C GLU A 93 -15.52 23.53 -1.90
N GLU A 94 -14.78 22.64 -1.24
CA GLU A 94 -13.81 21.80 -1.92
C GLU A 94 -14.50 20.77 -2.82
N PRO A 95 -14.07 20.66 -4.09
CA PRO A 95 -14.65 19.71 -5.02
C PRO A 95 -14.50 18.27 -4.46
N ARG A 96 -15.60 17.54 -4.40
CA ARG A 96 -15.58 16.15 -3.98
C ARG A 96 -14.84 15.31 -5.04
N GLU A 97 -13.86 14.54 -4.58
CA GLU A 97 -13.24 13.56 -5.45
C GLU A 97 -14.27 12.51 -5.90
N PRO A 98 -14.24 12.12 -7.17
CA PRO A 98 -15.03 10.98 -7.60
C PRO A 98 -14.63 9.75 -6.78
N PRO A 99 -15.57 8.84 -6.49
CA PRO A 99 -15.28 7.60 -5.77
C PRO A 99 -14.05 6.91 -6.34
N SER A 100 -13.18 6.43 -5.47
CA SER A 100 -12.01 5.69 -5.94
C SER A 100 -12.47 4.42 -6.66
N ALA A 101 -12.04 4.25 -7.91
CA ALA A 101 -12.28 3.00 -8.61
C ALA A 101 -11.79 1.81 -7.76
N PRO A 102 -12.55 0.69 -7.73
CA PRO A 102 -12.13 -0.48 -7.01
C PRO A 102 -10.75 -0.95 -7.52
N PRO A 103 -9.91 -1.53 -6.64
CA PRO A 103 -8.63 -2.08 -7.05
C PRO A 103 -8.84 -3.19 -8.07
N TYR A 104 -7.80 -3.44 -8.88
CA TYR A 104 -7.79 -4.58 -9.78
C TYR A 104 -7.60 -5.86 -8.97
N ILE A 105 -8.43 -6.87 -9.24
CA ILE A 105 -8.31 -8.21 -8.65
C ILE A 105 -7.93 -9.16 -9.77
N TYR A 106 -6.75 -9.78 -9.67
CA TYR A 106 -6.28 -10.77 -10.64
C TYR A 106 -7.10 -12.06 -10.54
N SER A 107 -7.53 -12.59 -11.66
CA SER A 107 -8.06 -13.95 -11.72
C SER A 107 -6.96 -14.99 -11.44
N ARG A 108 -7.36 -16.23 -11.12
CA ARG A 108 -6.40 -17.33 -10.94
C ARG A 108 -5.62 -17.60 -12.22
N GLU A 109 -6.27 -17.49 -13.37
CA GLU A 109 -5.66 -17.65 -14.70
C GLU A 109 -4.64 -16.54 -15.01
N GLU A 110 -4.94 -15.29 -14.66
CA GLU A 110 -4.00 -14.19 -14.82
C GLU A 110 -2.77 -14.36 -13.90
N LEU A 111 -2.97 -14.81 -12.67
CA LEU A 111 -1.86 -15.12 -11.76
C LEU A 111 -0.97 -16.23 -12.35
N ARG A 112 -1.56 -17.31 -12.89
CA ARG A 112 -0.82 -18.39 -13.53
C ARG A 112 0.04 -17.85 -14.67
N ARG A 113 -0.54 -17.07 -15.58
CA ARG A 113 0.18 -16.43 -16.70
C ARG A 113 1.30 -15.50 -16.23
N LEU A 114 1.10 -14.74 -15.15
CA LEU A 114 2.15 -13.89 -14.57
C LEU A 114 3.35 -14.72 -14.12
N PHE A 115 3.12 -15.80 -13.37
CA PHE A 115 4.21 -16.65 -12.86
C PHE A 115 4.93 -17.41 -13.96
N GLU A 116 4.23 -17.94 -14.96
CA GLU A 116 4.80 -18.60 -16.14
C GLU A 116 5.67 -17.64 -16.98
N ALA A 117 5.20 -16.42 -17.20
CA ALA A 117 5.95 -15.42 -17.96
C ALA A 117 7.26 -14.99 -17.27
N ILE A 118 7.33 -15.04 -15.95
CA ILE A 118 8.58 -14.78 -15.20
C ILE A 118 9.60 -15.89 -15.50
N ASP A 119 9.18 -17.14 -15.51
CA ASP A 119 10.07 -18.27 -15.74
C ASP A 119 10.68 -18.24 -17.16
N ILE A 120 9.92 -17.80 -18.15
CA ILE A 120 10.39 -17.60 -19.52
C ILE A 120 11.40 -16.44 -19.61
N SER A 121 11.19 -15.37 -18.86
CA SER A 121 12.02 -14.16 -18.93
C SER A 121 13.34 -14.25 -18.16
N ARG A 122 13.58 -15.32 -17.39
CA ARG A 122 14.84 -15.59 -16.64
C ARG A 122 16.10 -15.50 -17.52
N ARG A 123 15.98 -15.73 -18.82
CA ARG A 123 17.11 -15.75 -19.78
C ARG A 123 17.55 -14.37 -20.26
N ARG A 124 16.85 -13.29 -19.95
CA ARG A 124 17.19 -11.92 -20.37
C ARG A 124 17.75 -11.11 -19.22
N ALA A 125 18.89 -10.45 -19.45
CA ALA A 125 19.58 -9.60 -18.50
C ALA A 125 18.71 -8.41 -18.03
N ILE A 126 17.85 -8.63 -17.05
CA ILE A 126 17.12 -7.58 -16.34
C ILE A 126 17.87 -7.33 -15.03
N ARG A 127 18.03 -6.07 -14.64
CA ARG A 127 18.72 -5.65 -13.41
C ARG A 127 18.11 -6.31 -12.17
N LEU A 128 16.82 -6.58 -12.18
CA LEU A 128 16.11 -7.36 -11.17
C LEU A 128 16.12 -8.83 -11.61
N ASP A 129 16.73 -9.68 -10.80
CA ASP A 129 16.80 -11.11 -11.02
C ASP A 129 15.40 -11.75 -11.00
N GLY A 130 15.16 -12.69 -11.93
CA GLY A 130 13.86 -13.34 -12.09
C GLY A 130 13.41 -14.10 -10.84
N ASP A 131 14.34 -14.77 -10.14
CA ASP A 131 14.04 -15.50 -8.90
C ASP A 131 13.60 -14.53 -7.80
N THR A 132 14.36 -13.45 -7.59
CA THR A 132 14.00 -12.41 -6.63
C THR A 132 12.65 -11.77 -6.95
N PHE A 133 12.37 -11.54 -8.24
CA PHE A 133 11.11 -10.97 -8.66
C PHE A 133 9.93 -11.94 -8.45
N ARG A 134 10.14 -13.25 -8.74
CA ARG A 134 9.15 -14.30 -8.47
C ARG A 134 8.80 -14.35 -6.99
N ILE A 135 9.80 -14.37 -6.11
CA ILE A 135 9.60 -14.40 -4.66
C ILE A 135 8.88 -13.14 -4.17
N LEU A 136 9.21 -11.96 -4.70
CA LEU A 136 8.45 -10.74 -4.39
C LEU A 136 6.95 -10.93 -4.69
N LEU A 137 6.58 -11.42 -5.89
CA LEU A 137 5.17 -11.63 -6.23
C LEU A 137 4.50 -12.69 -5.35
N LEU A 138 5.22 -13.78 -5.01
CA LEU A 138 4.73 -14.81 -4.09
C LEU A 138 4.45 -14.24 -2.69
N ILE A 139 5.33 -13.40 -2.15
CA ILE A 139 5.13 -12.74 -0.85
C ILE A 139 3.92 -11.78 -0.92
N LEU A 140 3.80 -10.99 -1.99
CA LEU A 140 2.70 -10.04 -2.14
C LEU A 140 1.33 -10.74 -2.25
N TYR A 141 1.26 -11.86 -2.96
CA TYR A 141 0.04 -12.63 -3.11
C TYR A 141 -0.17 -13.63 -1.97
N GLY A 142 0.82 -14.44 -1.64
CA GLY A 142 0.68 -15.53 -0.65
C GLY A 142 0.57 -15.03 0.79
N ALA A 143 1.37 -14.00 1.15
CA ALA A 143 1.35 -13.39 2.48
C ALA A 143 0.58 -12.05 2.54
N GLY A 144 0.07 -11.55 1.42
CA GLY A 144 -0.70 -10.31 1.37
C GLY A 144 0.06 -9.07 1.87
N MET A 145 1.40 -9.07 1.82
CA MET A 145 2.21 -7.97 2.32
C MET A 145 2.13 -6.73 1.42
N ARG A 146 2.41 -5.54 1.99
CA ARG A 146 2.62 -4.35 1.16
C ARG A 146 3.95 -4.45 0.44
N THR A 147 4.04 -3.90 -0.79
CA THR A 147 5.29 -3.94 -1.58
C THR A 147 6.48 -3.38 -0.80
N SER A 148 6.29 -2.28 -0.07
CA SER A 148 7.36 -1.71 0.74
C SER A 148 7.74 -2.57 1.95
N GLU A 149 6.81 -3.31 2.53
CA GLU A 149 7.09 -4.24 3.62
C GLU A 149 7.91 -5.43 3.12
N ALA A 150 7.50 -6.03 2.00
CA ALA A 150 8.22 -7.15 1.39
C ALA A 150 9.65 -6.76 0.96
N LEU A 151 9.81 -5.59 0.32
CA LEU A 151 11.13 -5.10 -0.09
C LEU A 151 12.04 -4.71 1.07
N ASN A 152 11.50 -4.45 2.25
CA ASN A 152 12.27 -4.09 3.45
C ASN A 152 12.55 -5.28 4.38
N LEU A 153 12.17 -6.50 4.00
CA LEU A 153 12.57 -7.69 4.75
C LEU A 153 14.09 -7.85 4.70
N SER A 154 14.70 -8.05 5.85
CA SER A 154 16.09 -8.50 5.97
C SER A 154 16.15 -10.04 6.09
N MET A 155 17.34 -10.63 5.99
CA MET A 155 17.54 -12.06 6.18
C MET A 155 17.04 -12.52 7.56
N ARG A 156 17.26 -11.74 8.62
CA ARG A 156 16.79 -12.05 9.99
C ARG A 156 15.27 -11.96 10.18
N ASP A 157 14.55 -11.31 9.26
CA ASP A 157 13.09 -11.16 9.34
C ASP A 157 12.34 -12.37 8.78
N VAL A 158 13.05 -13.31 8.18
CA VAL A 158 12.50 -14.51 7.55
C VAL A 158 12.86 -15.73 8.38
N ASP A 159 11.94 -16.12 9.25
CA ASP A 159 12.06 -17.33 10.04
C ASP A 159 11.43 -18.49 9.27
N LEU A 160 12.30 -19.34 8.70
CA LEU A 160 11.87 -20.48 7.88
C LEU A 160 11.55 -21.72 8.73
N ALA A 161 12.08 -21.79 9.97
CA ALA A 161 11.77 -22.88 10.88
C ALA A 161 10.33 -22.80 11.38
N ASP A 162 9.90 -21.60 11.76
CA ASP A 162 8.53 -21.34 12.23
C ASP A 162 7.59 -20.89 11.11
N ALA A 163 8.09 -20.77 9.85
CA ALA A 163 7.35 -20.28 8.70
C ALA A 163 6.70 -18.91 8.96
N VAL A 164 7.47 -17.95 9.50
CA VAL A 164 7.01 -16.63 9.90
C VAL A 164 7.86 -15.53 9.28
N LEU A 165 7.21 -14.49 8.74
CA LEU A 165 7.85 -13.25 8.33
C LEU A 165 7.62 -12.17 9.40
N THR A 166 8.68 -11.50 9.83
CA THR A 166 8.61 -10.38 10.77
C THR A 166 8.58 -9.06 10.03
N VAL A 167 7.45 -8.36 10.08
CA VAL A 167 7.32 -7.04 9.47
C VAL A 167 7.59 -5.97 10.51
N ARG A 168 8.73 -5.28 10.37
CA ARG A 168 9.18 -4.26 11.34
C ARG A 168 8.83 -2.85 10.90
N ASN A 169 8.72 -1.94 11.86
CA ASN A 169 8.66 -0.49 11.64
C ASN A 169 7.61 -0.05 10.61
N THR A 170 6.41 -0.62 10.65
CA THR A 170 5.30 -0.20 9.79
C THR A 170 4.81 1.22 10.14
N LYS A 171 3.73 1.65 9.53
CA LYS A 171 3.07 2.91 9.90
C LYS A 171 2.74 2.89 11.41
N PHE A 172 3.16 3.90 12.16
CA PHE A 172 3.08 4.02 13.63
C PHE A 172 4.05 3.10 14.40
N TYR A 173 5.21 2.73 13.82
CA TYR A 173 6.24 1.91 14.47
C TYR A 173 5.75 0.56 15.02
N LYS A 174 4.63 0.05 14.50
CA LYS A 174 4.11 -1.26 14.86
C LYS A 174 4.84 -2.35 14.08
N SER A 175 5.21 -3.41 14.76
CA SER A 175 5.70 -4.65 14.13
C SER A 175 4.61 -5.71 14.20
N ARG A 176 4.62 -6.65 13.26
CA ARG A 176 3.73 -7.82 13.28
C ARG A 176 4.40 -9.04 12.72
N LEU A 177 3.97 -10.19 13.19
CA LEU A 177 4.30 -11.49 12.62
C LEU A 177 3.31 -11.85 11.53
N VAL A 178 3.79 -12.42 10.45
CA VAL A 178 3.01 -12.87 9.30
C VAL A 178 3.33 -14.35 9.05
N PRO A 179 2.56 -15.28 9.62
CA PRO A 179 2.73 -16.70 9.34
C PRO A 179 2.42 -16.96 7.86
N VAL A 180 3.19 -17.83 7.23
CA VAL A 180 3.04 -18.20 5.82
C VAL A 180 2.68 -19.67 5.66
N ALA A 181 1.92 -19.97 4.60
CA ALA A 181 1.55 -21.34 4.28
C ALA A 181 2.78 -22.14 3.84
N SER A 182 2.77 -23.46 4.05
CA SER A 182 3.88 -24.38 3.76
C SER A 182 4.43 -24.25 2.34
N GLN A 183 3.57 -24.10 1.35
CA GLN A 183 4.02 -23.90 -0.05
C GLN A 183 4.84 -22.61 -0.24
N LEU A 184 4.43 -21.52 0.41
CA LEU A 184 5.21 -20.27 0.36
C LEU A 184 6.49 -20.43 1.17
N ALA A 185 6.44 -21.07 2.34
CA ALA A 185 7.62 -21.33 3.17
C ALA A 185 8.69 -22.14 2.40
N GLY A 186 8.28 -23.20 1.66
CA GLY A 186 9.19 -23.94 0.79
C GLY A 186 9.85 -23.09 -0.27
N ALA A 187 9.07 -22.26 -0.98
CA ALA A 187 9.62 -21.34 -1.99
C ALA A 187 10.58 -20.29 -1.40
N LEU A 188 10.30 -19.83 -0.18
CA LEU A 188 11.18 -18.92 0.55
C LEU A 188 12.46 -19.60 1.00
N LEU A 189 12.41 -20.88 1.41
CA LEU A 189 13.57 -21.68 1.77
C LEU A 189 14.52 -21.86 0.57
N ASP A 190 13.98 -22.33 -0.56
CA ASP A 190 14.75 -22.49 -1.80
C ASP A 190 15.41 -21.18 -2.25
N TYR A 191 14.71 -20.06 -2.05
CA TYR A 191 15.27 -18.75 -2.36
C TYR A 191 16.33 -18.33 -1.34
N ALA A 192 16.12 -18.56 -0.05
CA ALA A 192 17.06 -18.18 0.99
C ALA A 192 18.42 -18.88 0.82
N GLU A 193 18.43 -20.16 0.42
CA GLU A 193 19.64 -20.90 0.08
C GLU A 193 20.43 -20.20 -1.02
N ARG A 194 19.79 -19.92 -2.17
CA ARG A 194 20.42 -19.17 -3.28
C ARG A 194 20.78 -17.73 -2.92
N ARG A 195 20.04 -17.12 -2.00
CA ARG A 195 20.31 -15.74 -1.52
C ARG A 195 21.56 -15.70 -0.65
N SER A 196 21.81 -16.73 0.14
CA SER A 196 23.02 -16.82 0.99
C SER A 196 24.33 -16.90 0.20
N GLU A 197 24.27 -17.36 -1.05
CA GLU A 197 25.42 -17.39 -1.97
C GLU A 197 25.78 -16.00 -2.53
N ARG A 198 24.92 -15.00 -2.34
CA ARG A 198 25.14 -13.62 -2.81
C ARG A 198 25.71 -12.75 -1.68
N PRO A 199 26.35 -11.60 -2.02
CA PRO A 199 26.90 -10.70 -0.99
C PRO A 199 25.86 -10.32 0.07
N LEU A 200 26.28 -10.39 1.34
CA LEU A 200 25.53 -9.97 2.53
C LEU A 200 26.27 -8.81 3.22
N PRO A 201 26.25 -7.59 2.65
CA PRO A 201 27.06 -6.47 3.11
C PRO A 201 26.80 -6.09 4.57
N GLU A 202 25.60 -6.38 5.08
CA GLU A 202 25.17 -6.08 6.46
C GLU A 202 24.86 -7.38 7.24
N GLY A 203 25.42 -8.52 6.82
CA GLY A 203 25.16 -9.81 7.44
C GLY A 203 23.65 -10.14 7.44
N MET A 204 23.10 -10.51 8.58
CA MET A 204 21.67 -10.81 8.73
C MET A 204 20.73 -9.62 8.56
N GLU A 205 21.23 -8.39 8.61
CA GLU A 205 20.44 -7.19 8.29
C GLU A 205 20.39 -6.90 6.79
N SER A 206 21.18 -7.61 5.96
CA SER A 206 21.12 -7.49 4.50
C SER A 206 19.72 -7.79 3.98
N ALA A 207 19.32 -7.09 2.91
CA ALA A 207 18.02 -7.27 2.30
C ALA A 207 17.78 -8.73 1.89
N PHE A 208 16.64 -9.29 2.25
CA PHE A 208 16.23 -10.62 1.81
C PHE A 208 15.98 -10.62 0.29
N LEU A 209 15.17 -9.68 -0.21
CA LEU A 209 14.96 -9.48 -1.64
C LEU A 209 16.04 -8.55 -2.20
N ALA A 210 17.08 -9.13 -2.79
CA ALA A 210 18.24 -8.39 -3.25
C ALA A 210 18.55 -8.62 -4.74
N ASN A 211 19.21 -7.63 -5.32
CA ASN A 211 19.87 -7.76 -6.61
C ASN A 211 21.05 -8.75 -6.54
N ARG A 212 21.65 -9.10 -7.68
CA ARG A 212 22.80 -10.02 -7.72
C ARG A 212 24.02 -9.53 -6.93
N ASP A 213 24.17 -8.21 -6.83
CA ASP A 213 25.24 -7.55 -6.06
C ASP A 213 24.95 -7.44 -4.54
N GLY A 214 23.88 -8.06 -4.06
CA GLY A 214 23.45 -8.00 -2.66
C GLY A 214 22.71 -6.73 -2.26
N THR A 215 22.61 -5.72 -3.12
CA THR A 215 21.89 -4.48 -2.83
C THR A 215 20.37 -4.70 -2.81
N GLN A 216 19.67 -3.94 -1.97
CA GLN A 216 18.21 -3.99 -1.87
C GLN A 216 17.53 -3.63 -3.19
N VAL A 217 16.49 -4.39 -3.55
CA VAL A 217 15.63 -4.08 -4.69
C VAL A 217 14.85 -2.79 -4.44
N ARG A 218 15.03 -1.79 -5.28
CA ARG A 218 14.29 -0.53 -5.20
C ARG A 218 12.87 -0.70 -5.73
N LYS A 219 11.90 -0.10 -5.04
CA LYS A 219 10.48 -0.20 -5.40
C LYS A 219 10.21 0.17 -6.86
N HIS A 220 10.82 1.24 -7.39
CA HIS A 220 10.58 1.65 -8.78
C HIS A 220 11.07 0.61 -9.79
N ASN A 221 12.15 -0.14 -9.49
CA ASN A 221 12.63 -1.23 -10.35
C ASN A 221 11.63 -2.39 -10.37
N ALA A 222 11.07 -2.73 -9.20
CA ALA A 222 10.02 -3.75 -9.10
C ALA A 222 8.73 -3.32 -9.83
N ASP A 223 8.29 -2.07 -9.66
CA ASP A 223 7.12 -1.51 -10.37
C ASP A 223 7.33 -1.53 -11.89
N HIS A 224 8.54 -1.16 -12.36
CA HIS A 224 8.87 -1.16 -13.78
C HIS A 224 8.93 -2.57 -14.37
N ALA A 225 9.56 -3.52 -13.65
CA ALA A 225 9.58 -4.93 -14.04
C ALA A 225 8.16 -5.50 -14.14
N PHE A 226 7.30 -5.17 -13.17
CA PHE A 226 5.92 -5.61 -13.16
C PHE A 226 5.10 -5.03 -14.32
N LYS A 227 5.28 -3.75 -14.63
CA LYS A 227 4.63 -3.13 -15.78
C LYS A 227 5.00 -3.84 -17.10
N ARG A 228 6.27 -4.20 -17.27
CA ARG A 228 6.72 -4.99 -18.44
C ARG A 228 6.09 -6.37 -18.45
N LEU A 229 6.01 -7.04 -17.29
CA LEU A 229 5.37 -8.35 -17.18
C LEU A 229 3.89 -8.29 -17.58
N LEU A 230 3.14 -7.26 -17.14
CA LEU A 230 1.76 -7.04 -17.55
C LEU A 230 1.62 -6.84 -19.06
N GLN A 231 2.54 -6.11 -19.70
CA GLN A 231 2.58 -5.93 -21.16
C GLN A 231 2.83 -7.27 -21.88
N THR A 232 3.78 -8.07 -21.39
CA THR A 232 4.10 -9.38 -21.98
C THR A 232 2.93 -10.36 -21.86
N THR A 233 2.20 -10.33 -20.75
CA THR A 233 1.06 -11.23 -20.51
C THR A 233 -0.27 -10.72 -21.06
N GLY A 234 -0.31 -9.50 -21.61
CA GLY A 234 -1.53 -8.89 -22.13
C GLY A 234 -2.57 -8.60 -21.03
N ILE A 235 -2.16 -8.52 -19.77
CA ILE A 235 -3.07 -8.26 -18.66
C ILE A 235 -3.28 -6.75 -18.54
N SER A 236 -4.49 -6.32 -18.78
CA SER A 236 -4.91 -4.92 -18.67
C SER A 236 -6.32 -4.84 -18.11
N ARG A 237 -6.69 -3.66 -17.61
CA ARG A 237 -8.05 -3.41 -17.18
C ARG A 237 -8.94 -3.20 -18.40
N LYS A 238 -10.09 -3.88 -18.46
CA LYS A 238 -11.07 -3.81 -19.55
C LYS A 238 -12.27 -2.91 -19.22
N ASP A 239 -12.43 -2.57 -17.94
CA ASP A 239 -13.47 -1.67 -17.46
C ASP A 239 -12.94 -0.22 -17.38
N ASP A 240 -13.84 0.76 -17.28
CA ASP A 240 -13.51 2.20 -17.17
C ASP A 240 -12.83 2.58 -15.85
N GLY A 241 -12.30 1.60 -15.12
CA GLY A 241 -11.60 1.80 -13.86
C GLY A 241 -10.31 2.63 -14.04
N ARG A 242 -10.16 3.68 -13.22
CA ARG A 242 -9.04 4.63 -13.28
C ARG A 242 -7.69 4.05 -12.86
N ARG A 243 -7.63 2.87 -12.27
CA ARG A 243 -6.39 2.27 -11.78
C ARG A 243 -6.01 1.05 -12.58
N ALA A 244 -4.89 1.14 -13.28
CA ALA A 244 -4.26 0.00 -13.93
C ALA A 244 -3.85 -1.09 -12.90
N PRO A 245 -3.78 -2.38 -13.34
CA PRO A 245 -3.17 -3.43 -12.55
C PRO A 245 -1.77 -3.05 -12.07
N CYS A 246 -1.41 -3.37 -10.82
CA CYS A 246 -0.11 -3.03 -10.24
C CYS A 246 0.31 -4.06 -9.18
N LEU A 247 1.54 -3.97 -8.67
CA LEU A 247 2.03 -4.85 -7.61
C LEU A 247 1.11 -4.87 -6.38
N HIS A 248 0.56 -3.71 -6.00
CA HIS A 248 -0.33 -3.63 -4.84
C HIS A 248 -1.66 -4.38 -5.06
N SER A 249 -2.07 -4.55 -6.31
CA SER A 249 -3.25 -5.34 -6.68
C SER A 249 -3.12 -6.81 -6.29
N LEU A 250 -1.90 -7.37 -6.21
CA LEU A 250 -1.68 -8.74 -5.72
C LEU A 250 -2.12 -8.92 -4.27
N ARG A 251 -1.86 -7.92 -3.42
CA ARG A 251 -2.33 -7.94 -2.03
C ARG A 251 -3.86 -7.83 -1.93
N HIS A 252 -4.49 -7.00 -2.77
CA HIS A 252 -5.95 -6.93 -2.84
C HIS A 252 -6.52 -8.27 -3.29
N THR A 253 -5.91 -8.89 -4.30
CA THR A 253 -6.26 -10.22 -4.79
C THR A 253 -6.12 -11.29 -3.70
N ALA A 254 -5.04 -11.27 -2.92
CA ALA A 254 -4.84 -12.18 -1.79
C ALA A 254 -6.00 -12.10 -0.78
N ALA A 255 -6.41 -10.88 -0.42
CA ALA A 255 -7.50 -10.66 0.51
C ALA A 255 -8.84 -11.16 -0.04
N VAL A 256 -9.17 -10.82 -1.30
CA VAL A 256 -10.42 -11.24 -1.95
C VAL A 256 -10.46 -12.76 -2.11
N HIS A 257 -9.39 -13.38 -2.63
CA HIS A 257 -9.35 -14.84 -2.79
C HIS A 257 -9.46 -15.59 -1.46
N ARG A 258 -8.91 -15.04 -0.37
CA ARG A 258 -9.06 -15.60 0.96
C ARG A 258 -10.51 -15.53 1.44
N LEU A 259 -11.17 -14.39 1.25
CA LEU A 259 -12.59 -14.22 1.62
C LEU A 259 -13.48 -15.12 0.78
N THR A 260 -13.27 -15.20 -0.54
CA THR A 260 -14.00 -16.11 -1.43
C THR A 260 -13.86 -17.58 -0.99
N SER A 261 -12.62 -18.00 -0.62
CA SER A 261 -12.41 -19.35 -0.09
C SER A 261 -13.19 -19.57 1.20
N TRP A 262 -13.19 -18.63 2.13
CA TRP A 262 -13.92 -18.77 3.38
C TRP A 262 -15.44 -18.88 3.20
N TYR A 263 -16.02 -18.10 2.28
CA TYR A 263 -17.46 -18.24 1.96
C TYR A 263 -17.75 -19.61 1.33
N ARG A 264 -16.91 -20.06 0.40
CA ARG A 264 -17.04 -21.37 -0.26
C ARG A 264 -16.96 -22.52 0.74
N ASP A 265 -16.04 -22.41 1.71
CA ASP A 265 -15.84 -23.40 2.77
C ASP A 265 -16.90 -23.30 3.89
N GLY A 266 -17.91 -22.39 3.80
CA GLY A 266 -18.93 -22.17 4.81
C GLY A 266 -18.43 -21.60 6.14
N ALA A 267 -17.26 -20.96 6.12
CA ALA A 267 -16.67 -20.39 7.33
C ALA A 267 -17.36 -19.07 7.73
N ASP A 268 -17.43 -18.80 9.03
CA ASP A 268 -17.89 -17.51 9.55
C ASP A 268 -16.89 -16.41 9.21
N VAL A 269 -17.17 -15.71 8.11
CA VAL A 269 -16.33 -14.63 7.59
C VAL A 269 -16.30 -13.44 8.54
N GLN A 270 -17.42 -13.09 9.19
CA GLN A 270 -17.46 -11.95 10.11
C GLN A 270 -16.55 -12.17 11.32
N ARG A 271 -16.54 -13.37 11.88
CA ARG A 271 -15.67 -13.75 12.98
C ARG A 271 -14.18 -13.75 12.58
N ARG A 272 -13.86 -14.08 11.32
CA ARG A 272 -12.48 -14.14 10.79
C ARG A 272 -11.95 -12.80 10.26
N LEU A 273 -12.83 -11.85 9.95
CA LEU A 273 -12.46 -10.55 9.37
C LEU A 273 -11.46 -9.74 10.23
N PRO A 274 -11.60 -9.66 11.57
CA PRO A 274 -10.62 -8.99 12.43
C PRO A 274 -9.22 -9.62 12.35
N ALA A 275 -9.14 -10.95 12.30
CA ALA A 275 -7.87 -11.65 12.15
C ALA A 275 -7.22 -11.35 10.78
N LEU A 276 -8.00 -11.32 9.70
CA LEU A 276 -7.51 -10.91 8.37
C LEU A 276 -7.02 -9.46 8.38
N SER A 277 -7.73 -8.56 9.04
CA SER A 277 -7.34 -7.15 9.18
C SER A 277 -5.98 -7.02 9.87
N THR A 278 -5.79 -7.74 10.97
CA THR A 278 -4.52 -7.80 11.72
C THR A 278 -3.41 -8.41 10.87
N TYR A 279 -3.67 -9.52 10.21
CA TYR A 279 -2.72 -10.21 9.32
C TYR A 279 -2.23 -9.27 8.21
N LEU A 280 -3.15 -8.60 7.55
CA LEU A 280 -2.84 -7.60 6.53
C LEU A 280 -2.17 -6.33 7.12
N GLY A 281 -2.29 -6.06 8.41
CA GLY A 281 -1.78 -4.85 9.07
C GLY A 281 -2.56 -3.60 8.68
N HIS A 282 -3.89 -3.69 8.66
CA HIS A 282 -4.78 -2.54 8.57
C HIS A 282 -4.92 -1.88 9.95
N ALA A 283 -5.03 -0.55 9.98
CA ALA A 283 -5.19 0.19 11.22
C ALA A 283 -6.60 0.05 11.83
N ASN A 284 -7.59 -0.24 10.98
CA ASN A 284 -9.01 -0.44 11.32
C ASN A 284 -9.63 -1.47 10.37
N LEU A 285 -10.84 -1.92 10.69
CA LEU A 285 -11.58 -2.89 9.88
C LEU A 285 -12.04 -2.32 8.53
N ASP A 286 -12.24 -1.00 8.42
CA ASP A 286 -12.69 -0.37 7.17
C ASP A 286 -11.77 -0.68 5.99
N GLY A 287 -10.45 -0.77 6.26
CA GLY A 287 -9.47 -1.15 5.25
C GLY A 287 -9.63 -2.59 4.73
N THR A 288 -10.36 -3.43 5.47
CA THR A 288 -10.60 -4.85 5.11
C THR A 288 -12.03 -5.05 4.63
N SER A 289 -13.02 -4.39 5.24
CA SER A 289 -14.44 -4.51 4.86
C SER A 289 -14.70 -4.09 3.40
N VAL A 290 -13.88 -3.19 2.87
CA VAL A 290 -13.94 -2.78 1.47
C VAL A 290 -13.77 -3.96 0.49
N TYR A 291 -13.15 -5.06 0.91
CA TYR A 291 -12.98 -6.25 0.08
C TYR A 291 -14.27 -7.09 -0.06
N LEU A 292 -15.24 -6.94 0.85
CA LEU A 292 -16.46 -7.74 0.87
C LEU A 292 -17.39 -7.54 -0.34
N SER A 293 -17.18 -6.47 -1.11
CA SER A 293 -18.01 -6.13 -2.28
C SER A 293 -17.21 -6.00 -3.58
N MET A 294 -15.98 -6.59 -3.65
CA MET A 294 -15.08 -6.26 -4.74
C MET A 294 -15.23 -7.07 -6.02
N THR A 295 -15.77 -8.29 -5.94
CA THR A 295 -15.92 -9.13 -7.13
C THR A 295 -17.28 -9.81 -7.19
N PRO A 296 -17.83 -10.04 -8.40
CA PRO A 296 -19.06 -10.81 -8.57
C PRO A 296 -18.94 -12.22 -8.00
N GLU A 297 -17.78 -12.87 -8.13
CA GLU A 297 -17.52 -14.20 -7.58
C GLU A 297 -17.67 -14.20 -6.05
N LEU A 298 -17.06 -13.22 -5.35
CA LEU A 298 -17.19 -13.09 -3.90
C LEU A 298 -18.64 -12.87 -3.47
N LEU A 299 -19.36 -12.00 -4.16
CA LEU A 299 -20.77 -11.71 -3.88
C LEU A 299 -21.65 -12.94 -4.13
N HIS A 300 -21.38 -13.71 -5.18
CA HIS A 300 -22.07 -14.96 -5.46
C HIS A 300 -21.87 -15.98 -4.33
N GLU A 301 -20.62 -16.21 -3.91
CA GLU A 301 -20.34 -17.15 -2.80
C GLU A 301 -20.98 -16.69 -1.48
N ALA A 302 -21.01 -15.38 -1.22
CA ALA A 302 -21.72 -14.83 -0.06
C ALA A 302 -23.23 -15.07 -0.14
N SER A 303 -23.86 -14.92 -1.33
CA SER A 303 -25.25 -15.22 -1.57
C SER A 303 -25.56 -16.71 -1.37
N VAL A 304 -24.75 -17.59 -1.93
CA VAL A 304 -24.89 -19.05 -1.72
C VAL A 304 -24.79 -19.43 -0.24
N CYS A 305 -23.89 -18.79 0.51
CA CYS A 305 -23.79 -19.00 1.94
C CYS A 305 -25.06 -18.54 2.69
N PHE A 306 -25.61 -17.39 2.30
CA PHE A 306 -26.87 -16.88 2.86
C PHE A 306 -28.03 -17.80 2.54
N ASP A 307 -28.16 -18.27 1.30
CA ASP A 307 -29.24 -19.22 0.89
C ASP A 307 -29.18 -20.53 1.68
N ARG A 308 -27.99 -21.06 1.94
CA ARG A 308 -27.81 -22.24 2.81
C ARG A 308 -28.28 -21.97 4.24
N TYR A 309 -27.97 -20.78 4.78
CA TYR A 309 -28.37 -20.37 6.11
C TYR A 309 -29.93 -20.26 6.22
N VAL A 310 -30.56 -19.62 5.23
CA VAL A 310 -32.01 -19.43 5.20
C VAL A 310 -32.75 -20.76 4.99
N ASN A 311 -32.30 -21.58 4.05
CA ASN A 311 -32.95 -22.84 3.67
C ASN A 311 -32.54 -24.03 4.56
N GLY A 312 -31.39 -23.96 5.24
CA GLY A 312 -30.92 -25.01 6.15
C GLY A 312 -31.49 -24.92 7.56
N GLY A 313 -32.25 -23.88 7.89
CA GLY A 313 -32.94 -23.71 9.17
C GLY A 313 -34.23 -24.51 9.31
N GLU A 314 -34.65 -25.23 8.25
CA GLU A 314 -35.89 -26.06 8.29
C GLU A 314 -35.67 -27.55 8.67
N HIS A 315 -34.43 -27.96 8.92
CA HIS A 315 -34.10 -29.33 9.32
C HIS A 315 -33.03 -29.36 10.44
N ALA A 316 -33.41 -28.91 11.65
CA ALA A 316 -32.69 -29.23 12.89
C ALA A 316 -33.71 -29.39 14.05
#